data_b395fc54d2a3d255f803d79364ca3438
#
_entry.id   b395fc54d2a3d255f803d79364ca3438
#
_cell.length_a   1.000
_cell.length_b   1.000
_cell.length_c   1.000
_cell.angle_alpha   90.00
_cell.angle_beta   90.00
_cell.angle_gamma   90.00
#
_symmetry.space_group_name_H-M   'P 1'
#
loop_
_entity.id
_entity.type
_entity.pdbx_description
1 polymer ?
#
loop_
_entity_poly.entity_id
_entity_poly.type
_entity_poly.pdbx_seq_one_letter_code
_entity_poly.pdbx_strand_id
1 'polypeptide(L)'
;DFLGQGRSFPKWVIVGHWPVTLYDPNIPSAAPILLRDRKIASIDGGCVLKLDGQLNALILPSEDSEEFSWDAFDGLPVAVALDGQSPSSDSVNVRWGRSGLELLEKGEDTSLCRHLETGRVLPILNRYLRRGPNGLWCEDSTDYALPVSPGDRLTVVASTSQGYLCKKEGRTGWY
;
A
#
# COMPACT_ATOMS: atom_id res chain seq x y z
N ASP A 1 -15.87 -8.26 -1.20
CA ASP A 1 -14.59 -8.73 -1.72
C ASP A 1 -14.79 -9.70 -2.88
N PHE A 2 -14.47 -9.23 -4.11
CA PHE A 2 -14.66 -10.02 -5.33
C PHE A 2 -13.63 -11.16 -5.43
N LEU A 3 -12.40 -10.92 -5.02
CA LEU A 3 -11.33 -11.94 -5.10
C LEU A 3 -11.57 -13.09 -4.10
N GLY A 4 -12.12 -12.81 -2.93
CA GLY A 4 -12.43 -13.82 -1.90
C GLY A 4 -13.54 -14.80 -2.28
N GLN A 5 -14.35 -14.50 -3.31
CA GLN A 5 -15.49 -15.37 -3.70
C GLN A 5 -15.09 -16.67 -4.40
N GLY A 6 -13.81 -16.90 -4.69
CA GLY A 6 -13.34 -18.14 -5.29
C GLY A 6 -13.76 -18.38 -6.75
N ARG A 7 -14.29 -17.37 -7.43
CA ARG A 7 -14.76 -17.48 -8.83
C ARG A 7 -13.60 -17.58 -9.82
N SER A 8 -13.83 -18.28 -10.93
CA SER A 8 -12.94 -18.33 -12.09
C SER A 8 -13.75 -18.12 -13.38
N PHE A 9 -13.08 -17.66 -14.43
CA PHE A 9 -13.74 -17.26 -15.68
C PHE A 9 -13.02 -17.83 -16.90
N PRO A 10 -13.74 -18.07 -18.03
CA PRO A 10 -13.11 -18.52 -19.27
C PRO A 10 -12.30 -17.43 -19.97
N LYS A 11 -12.61 -16.14 -19.71
CA LYS A 11 -11.91 -14.96 -20.20
C LYS A 11 -11.49 -14.09 -19.02
N TRP A 12 -10.52 -13.21 -19.23
CA TRP A 12 -10.07 -12.27 -18.21
C TRP A 12 -11.18 -11.31 -17.79
N VAL A 13 -11.35 -11.18 -16.49
CA VAL A 13 -12.26 -10.20 -15.86
C VAL A 13 -11.40 -9.20 -15.13
N ILE A 14 -11.44 -7.95 -15.59
CA ILE A 14 -10.71 -6.83 -14.99
C ILE A 14 -11.68 -6.08 -14.08
N VAL A 15 -11.28 -5.89 -12.81
CA VAL A 15 -12.10 -5.25 -11.77
C VAL A 15 -11.37 -4.10 -11.09
N GLY A 16 -12.13 -3.14 -10.60
CA GLY A 16 -11.70 -2.01 -9.77
C GLY A 16 -12.65 -1.78 -8.61
N HIS A 17 -12.70 -0.55 -8.11
CA HIS A 17 -13.55 -0.06 -7.00
C HIS A 17 -13.15 -0.55 -5.59
N TRP A 18 -12.50 -1.70 -5.46
CA TRP A 18 -11.94 -2.17 -4.20
C TRP A 18 -10.43 -2.07 -4.28
N PRO A 19 -9.79 -1.09 -3.58
CA PRO A 19 -8.35 -0.89 -3.66
C PRO A 19 -7.56 -2.15 -3.34
N VAL A 20 -6.59 -2.48 -4.19
CA VAL A 20 -5.80 -3.73 -4.07
C VAL A 20 -5.02 -3.81 -2.76
N THR A 21 -4.64 -2.68 -2.17
CA THR A 21 -3.97 -2.62 -0.88
C THR A 21 -4.79 -3.20 0.28
N LEU A 22 -6.10 -3.33 0.13
CA LEU A 22 -6.98 -3.85 1.17
C LEU A 22 -6.93 -5.38 1.30
N TYR A 23 -6.33 -6.09 0.33
CA TYR A 23 -6.26 -7.55 0.35
C TYR A 23 -5.14 -8.10 1.22
N ASP A 24 -3.98 -7.44 1.28
CA ASP A 24 -2.84 -7.91 2.09
C ASP A 24 -2.83 -7.24 3.48
N PRO A 25 -2.91 -8.02 4.58
CA PRO A 25 -2.87 -7.48 5.94
C PRO A 25 -1.47 -7.06 6.41
N ASN A 26 -0.42 -7.43 5.70
CA ASN A 26 0.96 -7.27 6.14
C ASN A 26 1.71 -6.22 5.34
N ILE A 27 1.61 -6.29 4.00
CA ILE A 27 2.38 -5.43 3.09
C ILE A 27 1.44 -4.57 2.26
N PRO A 28 1.43 -3.24 2.43
CA PRO A 28 0.62 -2.38 1.58
C PRO A 28 1.17 -2.36 0.15
N SER A 29 0.32 -2.72 -0.81
CA SER A 29 0.65 -2.69 -2.23
C SER A 29 -0.51 -2.12 -3.03
N ALA A 30 -0.21 -1.15 -3.88
CA ALA A 30 -1.14 -0.61 -4.87
C ALA A 30 -0.93 -1.23 -6.27
N ALA A 31 0.02 -2.19 -6.43
CA ALA A 31 0.24 -2.91 -7.67
C ALA A 31 -0.95 -3.81 -8.03
N PRO A 32 -1.29 -3.99 -9.30
CA PRO A 32 -2.36 -4.89 -9.73
C PRO A 32 -2.19 -6.32 -9.20
N ILE A 33 -3.29 -6.94 -8.81
CA ILE A 33 -3.34 -8.36 -8.44
C ILE A 33 -3.82 -9.16 -9.65
N LEU A 34 -2.96 -10.04 -10.17
CA LEU A 34 -3.26 -10.90 -11.32
C LEU A 34 -3.40 -12.35 -10.88
N LEU A 35 -4.63 -12.85 -10.82
CA LEU A 35 -4.96 -14.25 -10.53
C LEU A 35 -5.10 -15.01 -11.86
N ARG A 36 -3.98 -15.51 -12.40
CA ARG A 36 -3.90 -16.10 -13.74
C ARG A 36 -4.73 -17.38 -13.89
N ASP A 37 -4.71 -18.25 -12.87
CA ASP A 37 -5.49 -19.48 -12.78
C ASP A 37 -7.01 -19.23 -12.77
N ARG A 38 -7.43 -18.07 -12.32
CA ARG A 38 -8.83 -17.66 -12.21
C ARG A 38 -9.25 -16.67 -13.29
N LYS A 39 -8.31 -16.16 -14.06
CA LYS A 39 -8.47 -15.09 -15.06
C LYS A 39 -9.12 -13.83 -14.48
N ILE A 40 -8.61 -13.35 -13.34
CA ILE A 40 -9.05 -12.13 -12.69
C ILE A 40 -7.86 -11.16 -12.54
N ALA A 41 -8.07 -9.91 -12.93
CA ALA A 41 -7.16 -8.80 -12.67
C ALA A 41 -7.85 -7.73 -11.82
N SER A 42 -7.38 -7.48 -10.60
CA SER A 42 -7.82 -6.35 -9.76
C SER A 42 -6.80 -5.24 -9.88
N ILE A 43 -7.22 -4.05 -10.37
CA ILE A 43 -6.28 -2.99 -10.77
C ILE A 43 -6.47 -1.67 -10.04
N ASP A 44 -7.38 -1.58 -9.07
CA ASP A 44 -7.63 -0.34 -8.34
C ASP A 44 -6.47 -0.03 -7.39
N GLY A 45 -5.60 0.90 -7.77
CA GLY A 45 -4.48 1.38 -6.95
C GLY A 45 -4.85 2.39 -5.88
N GLY A 46 -6.14 2.70 -5.68
CA GLY A 46 -6.62 3.65 -4.68
C GLY A 46 -6.33 5.12 -5.00
N CYS A 47 -6.15 5.49 -6.27
CA CYS A 47 -5.68 6.79 -6.74
C CYS A 47 -6.37 8.01 -6.10
N VAL A 48 -7.68 7.93 -5.85
CA VAL A 48 -8.47 9.05 -5.28
C VAL A 48 -8.75 8.86 -3.79
N LEU A 49 -8.72 7.63 -3.32
CA LEU A 49 -9.12 7.26 -1.96
C LEU A 49 -7.98 7.30 -0.95
N LYS A 50 -6.72 7.18 -1.44
CA LYS A 50 -5.53 7.07 -0.59
C LYS A 50 -4.56 8.22 -0.87
N LEU A 51 -3.87 8.69 0.17
CA LEU A 51 -2.83 9.72 0.06
C LEU A 51 -1.60 9.22 -0.72
N ASP A 52 -1.32 7.92 -0.67
CA ASP A 52 -0.25 7.22 -1.39
C ASP A 52 -0.79 6.34 -2.53
N GLY A 53 -2.04 6.52 -2.93
CA GLY A 53 -2.66 5.79 -4.04
C GLY A 53 -1.98 6.04 -5.37
N GLN A 54 -2.27 5.19 -6.36
CA GLN A 54 -1.76 5.32 -7.72
C GLN A 54 -2.82 4.94 -8.75
N LEU A 55 -2.73 5.54 -9.93
CA LEU A 55 -3.48 5.11 -11.09
C LEU A 55 -2.72 3.96 -11.76
N ASN A 56 -3.35 2.79 -11.88
CA ASN A 56 -2.77 1.66 -12.62
C ASN A 56 -3.33 1.61 -14.06
N ALA A 57 -2.48 1.30 -15.00
CA ALA A 57 -2.82 0.98 -16.38
C ALA A 57 -2.41 -0.46 -16.69
N LEU A 58 -3.36 -1.31 -17.06
CA LEU A 58 -3.08 -2.65 -17.54
C LEU A 58 -2.88 -2.62 -19.05
N ILE A 59 -1.78 -3.18 -19.54
CA ILE A 59 -1.38 -3.16 -20.94
C ILE A 59 -1.57 -4.57 -21.51
N LEU A 60 -2.51 -4.69 -22.44
CA LEU A 60 -2.80 -5.92 -23.17
C LEU A 60 -2.21 -5.78 -24.58
N PRO A 61 -1.25 -6.64 -24.98
CA PRO A 61 -0.68 -6.62 -26.34
C PRO A 61 -1.70 -6.91 -27.44
N SER A 62 -2.71 -7.72 -27.13
CA SER A 62 -3.86 -8.00 -28.02
C SER A 62 -5.08 -8.41 -27.19
N GLU A 63 -6.24 -8.48 -27.84
CA GLU A 63 -7.51 -8.90 -27.19
C GLU A 63 -7.51 -10.36 -26.71
N ASP A 64 -6.68 -11.21 -27.32
CA ASP A 64 -6.51 -12.61 -26.95
C ASP A 64 -5.28 -12.86 -26.07
N SER A 65 -4.61 -11.80 -25.60
CA SER A 65 -3.39 -11.96 -24.80
C SER A 65 -3.67 -12.58 -23.45
N GLU A 66 -2.88 -13.59 -23.09
CA GLU A 66 -2.83 -14.18 -21.74
C GLU A 66 -1.76 -13.50 -20.87
N GLU A 67 -0.89 -12.66 -21.46
CA GLU A 67 0.13 -11.93 -20.77
C GLU A 67 -0.17 -10.44 -20.77
N PHE A 68 -0.03 -9.85 -19.59
CA PHE A 68 -0.19 -8.42 -19.35
C PHE A 68 1.07 -7.84 -18.74
N SER A 69 1.38 -6.62 -19.12
CA SER A 69 2.22 -5.73 -18.34
C SER A 69 1.35 -4.64 -17.70
N TRP A 70 1.91 -3.89 -16.78
CA TRP A 70 1.23 -2.77 -16.18
C TRP A 70 2.19 -1.62 -15.95
N ASP A 71 1.64 -0.43 -15.89
CA ASP A 71 2.33 0.79 -15.52
C ASP A 71 1.49 1.55 -14.50
N ALA A 72 2.10 2.49 -13.78
CA ALA A 72 1.44 3.25 -12.74
C ALA A 72 1.89 4.71 -12.70
N PHE A 73 0.98 5.56 -12.26
CA PHE A 73 1.25 6.98 -12.03
C PHE A 73 0.65 7.41 -10.69
N ASP A 74 1.44 8.11 -9.85
CA ASP A 74 0.98 8.65 -8.55
C ASP A 74 1.23 10.15 -8.39
N GLY A 75 1.99 10.77 -9.31
CA GLY A 75 2.28 12.22 -9.28
C GLY A 75 3.20 12.65 -8.13
N LEU A 76 3.76 11.73 -7.36
CA LEU A 76 4.61 12.03 -6.21
C LEU A 76 6.08 12.23 -6.64
N PRO A 77 6.90 12.94 -5.83
CA PRO A 77 8.32 13.12 -6.10
C PRO A 77 9.08 11.79 -6.15
N VAL A 78 10.10 11.71 -7.00
CA VAL A 78 10.97 10.54 -7.13
C VAL A 78 12.36 10.87 -6.59
N ALA A 79 12.91 9.97 -5.78
CA ALA A 79 14.28 10.01 -5.30
C ALA A 79 15.03 8.74 -5.72
N VAL A 80 16.36 8.77 -5.62
CA VAL A 80 17.22 7.60 -5.86
C VAL A 80 17.83 7.18 -4.53
N ALA A 81 17.72 5.90 -4.22
CA ALA A 81 18.28 5.34 -3.00
C ALA A 81 19.81 5.32 -3.07
N LEU A 82 20.46 5.73 -1.99
CA LEU A 82 21.93 5.70 -1.86
C LEU A 82 22.41 4.38 -1.25
N ASP A 83 21.63 3.83 -0.33
CA ASP A 83 21.96 2.63 0.45
C ASP A 83 20.94 1.52 0.20
N GLY A 84 21.32 0.29 0.59
CA GLY A 84 20.43 -0.86 0.55
C GLY A 84 19.69 -1.05 1.87
N GLN A 85 18.47 -1.59 1.79
CA GLN A 85 17.66 -2.00 2.95
C GLN A 85 16.98 -3.34 2.68
N SER A 86 17.05 -4.25 3.66
CA SER A 86 16.32 -5.51 3.63
C SER A 86 14.85 -5.30 4.05
N PRO A 87 13.91 -6.11 3.52
CA PRO A 87 12.54 -6.05 3.98
C PRO A 87 12.42 -6.49 5.44
N SER A 88 11.44 -5.97 6.16
CA SER A 88 11.05 -6.54 7.44
C SER A 88 10.51 -7.97 7.24
N SER A 89 10.81 -8.86 8.18
CA SER A 89 10.31 -10.23 8.20
C SER A 89 8.83 -10.31 8.62
N ASP A 90 8.34 -9.27 9.26
CA ASP A 90 6.98 -9.14 9.79
C ASP A 90 6.57 -7.67 9.79
N SER A 91 5.34 -7.37 9.36
CA SER A 91 4.80 -6.02 9.27
C SER A 91 3.29 -6.02 9.36
N VAL A 92 2.70 -4.83 9.51
CA VAL A 92 1.25 -4.64 9.46
C VAL A 92 0.90 -3.61 8.40
N ASN A 93 -0.17 -3.90 7.66
CA ASN A 93 -0.85 -2.96 6.80
C ASN A 93 -2.11 -2.47 7.52
N VAL A 94 -2.01 -1.31 8.19
CA VAL A 94 -3.16 -0.63 8.80
C VAL A 94 -3.96 0.00 7.66
N ARG A 95 -5.21 -0.44 7.46
CA ARG A 95 -6.00 -0.12 6.27
C ARG A 95 -7.45 0.21 6.60
N TRP A 96 -8.15 0.77 5.64
CA TRP A 96 -9.54 1.17 5.79
C TRP A 96 -10.42 0.07 6.41
N GLY A 97 -11.28 0.46 7.36
CA GLY A 97 -12.13 -0.45 8.13
C GLY A 97 -11.42 -1.20 9.27
N ARG A 98 -10.07 -1.12 9.33
CA ARG A 98 -9.20 -1.77 10.31
C ARG A 98 -8.06 -0.83 10.73
N SER A 99 -8.40 0.42 11.06
CA SER A 99 -7.44 1.50 11.31
C SER A 99 -7.57 2.12 12.71
N GLY A 100 -8.30 1.45 13.61
CA GLY A 100 -8.46 1.90 15.00
C GLY A 100 -7.14 1.88 15.78
N LEU A 101 -6.86 2.95 16.52
CA LEU A 101 -5.60 3.16 17.23
C LEU A 101 -5.79 3.57 18.69
N GLU A 102 -4.81 3.23 19.50
CA GLU A 102 -4.52 3.84 20.80
C GLU A 102 -3.25 4.68 20.68
N LEU A 103 -3.30 5.96 21.04
CA LEU A 103 -2.11 6.82 21.10
C LEU A 103 -1.32 6.49 22.34
N LEU A 104 -0.05 6.12 22.19
CA LEU A 104 0.87 5.85 23.29
C LEU A 104 1.77 7.05 23.59
N GLU A 105 2.36 7.62 22.54
CA GLU A 105 3.29 8.75 22.65
C GLU A 105 3.14 9.68 21.46
N LYS A 106 3.08 10.99 21.71
CA LYS A 106 3.02 12.01 20.66
C LYS A 106 4.42 12.49 20.32
N GLY A 107 4.81 12.37 19.05
CA GLY A 107 6.06 12.91 18.51
C GLY A 107 5.83 14.10 17.59
N GLU A 108 6.91 14.58 16.97
CA GLU A 108 6.91 15.77 16.11
C GLU A 108 6.25 15.47 14.74
N ASP A 109 6.79 14.51 13.98
CA ASP A 109 6.29 14.12 12.66
C ASP A 109 5.38 12.89 12.74
N THR A 110 5.72 11.96 13.63
CA THR A 110 5.02 10.71 13.87
C THR A 110 4.64 10.59 15.34
N SER A 111 3.60 9.85 15.62
CA SER A 111 3.20 9.44 16.97
C SER A 111 3.26 7.93 17.09
N LEU A 112 3.74 7.42 18.23
CA LEU A 112 3.74 5.99 18.53
C LEU A 112 2.31 5.57 18.90
N CYS A 113 1.76 4.64 18.14
CA CYS A 113 0.40 4.16 18.33
C CYS A 113 0.36 2.64 18.42
N ARG A 114 -0.64 2.12 19.15
CA ARG A 114 -0.99 0.71 19.12
C ARG A 114 -2.16 0.49 18.16
N HIS A 115 -1.98 -0.37 17.16
CA HIS A 115 -3.05 -0.82 16.30
C HIS A 115 -3.98 -1.76 17.06
N LEU A 116 -5.26 -1.42 17.18
CA LEU A 116 -6.20 -2.12 18.07
C LEU A 116 -6.50 -3.56 17.62
N GLU A 117 -6.49 -3.82 16.31
CA GLU A 117 -6.77 -5.16 15.77
C GLU A 117 -5.64 -6.14 16.03
N THR A 118 -4.39 -5.73 15.84
CA THR A 118 -3.23 -6.65 15.91
C THR A 118 -2.43 -6.51 17.21
N GLY A 119 -2.65 -5.44 17.97
CA GLY A 119 -1.82 -5.09 19.13
C GLY A 119 -0.45 -4.50 18.77
N ARG A 120 -0.12 -4.43 17.45
CA ARG A 120 1.17 -3.92 16.97
C ARG A 120 1.38 -2.47 17.34
N VAL A 121 2.57 -2.16 17.81
CA VAL A 121 2.99 -0.79 18.13
C VAL A 121 3.87 -0.28 16.99
N LEU A 122 3.47 0.85 16.38
CA LEU A 122 4.16 1.40 15.22
C LEU A 122 4.05 2.94 15.19
N PRO A 123 4.99 3.63 14.52
CA PRO A 123 4.89 5.06 14.27
C PRO A 123 3.83 5.34 13.20
N ILE A 124 2.95 6.28 13.48
CA ILE A 124 1.94 6.78 12.54
C ILE A 124 2.24 8.25 12.24
N LEU A 125 2.27 8.63 10.97
CA LEU A 125 2.38 10.03 10.56
C LEU A 125 1.30 10.88 11.22
N ASN A 126 1.66 11.96 11.90
CA ASN A 126 0.69 12.82 12.60
C ASN A 126 -0.39 13.35 11.66
N ARG A 127 -0.04 13.64 10.41
CA ARG A 127 -0.99 14.09 9.39
C ARG A 127 -1.99 13.03 8.96
N TYR A 128 -1.74 11.73 9.28
CA TYR A 128 -2.64 10.62 8.99
C TYR A 128 -3.60 10.33 10.15
N LEU A 129 -3.32 10.83 11.34
CA LEU A 129 -4.19 10.64 12.50
C LEU A 129 -5.49 11.40 12.35
N ARG A 130 -6.58 10.72 12.65
CA ARG A 130 -7.95 11.25 12.65
C ARG A 130 -8.63 10.88 13.95
N ARG A 131 -9.48 11.78 14.44
CA ARG A 131 -10.30 11.55 15.64
C ARG A 131 -11.77 11.68 15.28
N GLY A 132 -12.54 10.68 15.64
CA GLY A 132 -13.99 10.65 15.41
C GLY A 132 -14.76 10.17 16.64
N PRO A 133 -16.08 10.00 16.53
CA PRO A 133 -16.94 9.52 17.62
C PRO A 133 -16.50 8.17 18.19
N ASN A 134 -15.93 7.31 17.34
CA ASN A 134 -15.49 5.95 17.69
C ASN A 134 -14.02 5.88 18.16
N GLY A 135 -13.37 7.02 18.42
CA GLY A 135 -12.01 7.09 18.92
C GLY A 135 -10.99 7.57 17.89
N LEU A 136 -9.72 7.20 18.09
CA LEU A 136 -8.60 7.54 17.21
C LEU A 136 -8.48 6.47 16.11
N TRP A 137 -8.22 6.93 14.90
CA TRP A 137 -7.93 6.08 13.75
C TRP A 137 -6.92 6.78 12.81
N CYS A 138 -6.42 6.12 11.80
CA CYS A 138 -5.53 6.74 10.82
C CYS A 138 -5.90 6.39 9.39
N GLU A 139 -5.36 7.19 8.45
CA GLU A 139 -5.23 6.81 7.06
C GLU A 139 -4.32 5.57 6.94
N ASP A 140 -4.31 4.90 5.79
CA ASP A 140 -3.51 3.70 5.59
C ASP A 140 -2.05 3.92 5.98
N SER A 141 -1.53 3.04 6.80
CA SER A 141 -0.21 3.15 7.43
C SER A 141 0.45 1.79 7.57
N THR A 142 1.77 1.76 7.73
CA THR A 142 2.53 0.52 7.86
C THR A 142 3.83 0.75 8.64
N ASP A 143 4.37 -0.33 9.18
CA ASP A 143 5.76 -0.42 9.68
C ASP A 143 6.66 -1.26 8.76
N TYR A 144 6.20 -1.57 7.54
CA TYR A 144 6.97 -2.33 6.58
C TYR A 144 8.26 -1.62 6.19
N ALA A 145 9.42 -2.26 6.38
CA ALA A 145 10.69 -1.82 5.82
C ALA A 145 10.75 -2.21 4.34
N LEU A 146 10.84 -1.21 3.47
CA LEU A 146 10.82 -1.42 2.02
C LEU A 146 12.15 -2.05 1.55
N PRO A 147 12.16 -3.15 0.77
CA PRO A 147 13.39 -3.69 0.22
C PRO A 147 13.94 -2.77 -0.86
N VAL A 148 15.15 -2.26 -0.64
CA VAL A 148 15.79 -1.27 -1.48
C VAL A 148 17.23 -1.67 -1.77
N SER A 149 17.67 -1.47 -3.02
CA SER A 149 19.06 -1.55 -3.44
C SER A 149 19.60 -0.17 -3.81
N PRO A 150 20.91 0.08 -3.66
CA PRO A 150 21.49 1.33 -4.13
C PRO A 150 21.17 1.56 -5.61
N GLY A 151 20.73 2.78 -5.96
CA GLY A 151 20.32 3.14 -7.32
C GLY A 151 18.83 2.92 -7.62
N ASP A 152 18.06 2.29 -6.75
CA ASP A 152 16.62 2.15 -6.93
C ASP A 152 15.92 3.52 -6.96
N ARG A 153 14.93 3.63 -7.83
CA ARG A 153 14.04 4.80 -7.89
C ARG A 153 12.87 4.57 -6.92
N LEU A 154 12.69 5.48 -5.99
CA LEU A 154 11.65 5.45 -4.98
C LEU A 154 10.72 6.64 -5.16
N THR A 155 9.42 6.42 -5.12
CA THR A 155 8.45 7.51 -5.03
C THR A 155 8.29 7.90 -3.56
N VAL A 156 8.49 9.19 -3.24
CA VAL A 156 8.50 9.69 -1.85
C VAL A 156 7.10 10.14 -1.45
N VAL A 157 6.49 9.40 -0.54
CA VAL A 157 5.17 9.71 0.05
C VAL A 157 5.31 10.73 1.19
N ALA A 158 6.32 10.54 2.05
CA ALA A 158 6.60 11.42 3.17
C ALA A 158 8.08 11.43 3.52
N SER A 159 8.56 12.59 3.97
CA SER A 159 9.87 12.77 4.62
C SER A 159 9.64 13.13 6.08
N THR A 160 10.37 12.49 6.99
CA THR A 160 10.32 12.72 8.43
C THR A 160 11.72 12.74 9.01
N SER A 161 11.84 13.13 10.27
CA SER A 161 13.10 13.04 11.02
C SER A 161 13.59 11.60 11.24
N GLN A 162 12.74 10.60 11.05
CA GLN A 162 13.03 9.18 11.29
C GLN A 162 13.27 8.39 9.99
N GLY A 163 13.06 8.97 8.81
CA GLY A 163 13.21 8.31 7.51
C GLY A 163 12.15 8.74 6.52
N TYR A 164 12.07 8.01 5.44
CA TYR A 164 11.18 8.29 4.33
C TYR A 164 10.13 7.19 4.19
N LEU A 165 8.85 7.57 4.12
CA LEU A 165 7.81 6.66 3.63
C LEU A 165 7.85 6.73 2.12
N CYS A 166 8.14 5.60 1.47
CA CYS A 166 8.36 5.52 0.03
C CYS A 166 7.52 4.43 -0.61
N LYS A 167 7.43 4.50 -1.96
CA LYS A 167 6.90 3.42 -2.78
C LYS A 167 7.94 2.92 -3.76
N LYS A 168 7.93 1.60 -3.96
CA LYS A 168 8.69 0.92 -5.01
C LYS A 168 7.83 -0.20 -5.60
N GLU A 169 7.63 -0.19 -6.91
CA GLU A 169 6.81 -1.20 -7.62
C GLU A 169 5.42 -1.39 -6.99
N GLY A 170 4.79 -0.28 -6.60
CA GLY A 170 3.48 -0.25 -5.96
C GLY A 170 3.46 -0.60 -4.47
N ARG A 171 4.54 -1.09 -3.87
CA ARG A 171 4.62 -1.36 -2.43
C ARG A 171 5.01 -0.11 -1.67
N THR A 172 4.27 0.19 -0.60
CA THR A 172 4.58 1.30 0.32
C THR A 172 5.30 0.78 1.56
N GLY A 173 6.36 1.46 1.97
CA GLY A 173 7.11 1.12 3.19
C GLY A 173 8.11 2.18 3.57
N TRP A 174 8.73 2.02 4.72
CA TRP A 174 9.76 2.93 5.25
C TRP A 174 11.14 2.61 4.68
N TYR A 175 11.91 3.67 4.41
CA TYR A 175 13.31 3.64 3.98
C TYR A 175 14.12 4.68 4.75
#